data_5c2d47f9195839497aa7e4bab1053662
#
_entry.id   5c2d47f9195839497aa7e4bab1053662
#
_cell.length_a   1.000
_cell.length_b   1.000
_cell.length_c   1.000
_cell.angle_alpha   90.00
_cell.angle_beta   90.00
_cell.angle_gamma   90.00
#
_symmetry.space_group_name_H-M   'P 1'
#
loop_
_entity.id
_entity.type
_entity.pdbx_description
1 polymer ?
#
loop_
_entity_poly.entity_id
_entity_poly.type
_entity_poly.pdbx_seq_one_letter_code
_entity_poly.pdbx_strand_id
1 'polypeptide(L)'
;MSSSAIRTTLAYILKARIVAKVPQIGHAGEIASVPGDKQMWTFLRKCLDDCIKNHDKCKASQDPHWYPERLLYLTQGKACKDALQLVQTTHHIPTSRYIALSHCWGSKAPLRTTKRNLAQFVEDISIPDLPITFRDCVTTARELGVRYIWIDSLCIIQDDRQDWARHARSMDLIYENALFTVAAVCSPNGQVPYLGSHAPSNRASWQAVNIIIDTPSVEPPTNAKGPPQAQLKARKYGPDLFPGWCHGPLEFRGWAWQERYLSVRIINFTKEEARWHCKVSKVCECIGTVQHPDPELQQRPGYQADELEDLPTIQQWRSIVTAYSDRSLTFSTDRLPALSGVASRFSTSLQSEYLGGMWLSDFPRTLAWYRRELSDSPTGKPKMWRSLDNGVPSWSWASISGQANWMWEFDFESSSFKNVPIESRVELIDYRYKTITDNVFGEVEKGSYIELKGMVVEAEMESDIYGGGCVRRPGFGPQHFVPDCHVISAREHSFLRGSSKVTRRAVPTDKLAESLTDGQHSTGQVRCLLLFTITKNERSHACVLILGKQLDGTYQRLGIGNSDPGCSRPIYKNCKSWEVWENWVELEEWEEWEAWFSDAETRTMKIQ
;
A
#
# COMPACT_ATOMS: atom_id res chain seq x y z
N MET A 1 -5.37 28.28 1.57
CA MET A 1 -4.79 28.48 0.21
C MET A 1 -5.16 29.84 -0.28
N SER A 2 -4.18 30.65 -0.69
CA SER A 2 -4.42 32.02 -1.13
C SER A 2 -5.10 32.04 -2.52
N SER A 3 -5.90 33.06 -2.78
CA SER A 3 -6.59 33.33 -4.05
C SER A 3 -5.64 33.25 -5.27
N SER A 4 -4.34 33.48 -5.07
CA SER A 4 -3.32 33.41 -6.12
C SER A 4 -3.03 31.96 -6.59
N ALA A 5 -3.02 30.98 -5.68
CA ALA A 5 -2.77 29.57 -6.04
C ALA A 5 -3.90 28.99 -6.90
N ILE A 6 -5.15 29.37 -6.59
CA ILE A 6 -6.33 28.96 -7.37
C ILE A 6 -6.28 29.57 -8.78
N ARG A 7 -5.88 30.82 -8.90
CA ARG A 7 -5.73 31.50 -10.22
C ARG A 7 -4.63 30.87 -11.06
N THR A 8 -3.51 30.47 -10.46
CA THR A 8 -2.39 29.86 -11.19
C THR A 8 -2.73 28.47 -11.68
N THR A 9 -3.41 27.64 -10.87
CA THR A 9 -3.81 26.30 -11.25
C THR A 9 -4.92 26.31 -12.31
N LEU A 10 -5.92 27.18 -12.18
CA LEU A 10 -6.94 27.38 -13.21
C LEU A 10 -6.34 27.93 -14.53
N ALA A 11 -5.39 28.86 -14.45
CA ALA A 11 -4.70 29.39 -15.62
C ALA A 11 -3.84 28.33 -16.32
N TYR A 12 -3.24 27.39 -15.59
CA TYR A 12 -2.46 26.29 -16.16
C TYR A 12 -3.35 25.28 -16.89
N ILE A 13 -4.49 24.92 -16.30
CA ILE A 13 -5.48 24.02 -16.91
C ILE A 13 -6.14 24.69 -18.13
N LEU A 14 -6.46 25.97 -18.05
CA LEU A 14 -7.00 26.74 -19.14
C LEU A 14 -5.96 26.98 -20.26
N LYS A 15 -4.70 27.29 -19.91
CA LYS A 15 -3.65 27.54 -20.88
C LYS A 15 -3.22 26.29 -21.67
N ALA A 16 -3.25 25.12 -21.05
CA ALA A 16 -2.98 23.86 -21.74
C ALA A 16 -4.10 23.40 -22.69
N ARG A 17 -5.31 23.98 -22.61
CA ARG A 17 -6.49 23.56 -23.37
C ARG A 17 -7.15 24.64 -24.25
N ILE A 18 -6.84 25.89 -24.08
CA ILE A 18 -7.31 26.97 -24.99
C ILE A 18 -6.68 26.86 -26.38
N VAL A 19 -5.58 26.13 -26.54
CA VAL A 19 -4.96 25.90 -27.86
C VAL A 19 -5.67 24.78 -28.67
N ALA A 20 -6.47 23.92 -28.06
CA ALA A 20 -7.26 22.94 -28.76
C ALA A 20 -8.76 23.30 -28.62
N LYS A 21 -9.37 23.72 -29.75
CA LYS A 21 -10.80 23.96 -29.96
C LYS A 21 -11.71 23.44 -28.82
N VAL A 22 -12.38 24.36 -28.13
CA VAL A 22 -13.27 24.26 -26.97
C VAL A 22 -14.39 23.16 -26.91
N PRO A 23 -14.52 22.19 -27.77
CA PRO A 23 -15.56 21.15 -27.61
C PRO A 23 -15.29 20.11 -26.53
N GLN A 24 -14.22 20.21 -25.74
CA GLN A 24 -13.74 19.06 -24.94
C GLN A 24 -13.52 19.34 -23.46
N ILE A 25 -14.11 20.37 -22.92
CA ILE A 25 -14.35 20.45 -21.47
C ILE A 25 -15.46 19.43 -21.19
N GLY A 26 -15.06 18.25 -20.67
CA GLY A 26 -15.99 17.14 -20.50
C GLY A 26 -17.20 17.51 -19.62
N HIS A 27 -18.34 16.94 -19.88
CA HIS A 27 -19.54 17.08 -19.06
C HIS A 27 -19.24 16.59 -17.65
N ALA A 28 -19.16 17.48 -16.66
CA ALA A 28 -19.15 17.09 -15.26
C ALA A 28 -20.60 16.87 -14.83
N GLY A 29 -20.96 15.65 -14.46
CA GLY A 29 -22.23 15.33 -13.83
C GLY A 29 -22.35 16.00 -12.47
N GLU A 30 -23.56 16.19 -11.98
CA GLU A 30 -23.81 16.64 -10.60
C GLU A 30 -23.67 15.45 -9.66
N ILE A 31 -23.14 15.69 -8.46
CA ILE A 31 -23.04 14.69 -7.42
C ILE A 31 -24.31 14.76 -6.58
N ALA A 32 -24.82 13.59 -6.15
CA ALA A 32 -25.91 13.54 -5.17
C ALA A 32 -25.55 14.35 -3.90
N SER A 33 -26.47 15.12 -3.40
CA SER A 33 -26.25 15.95 -2.20
C SER A 33 -26.01 15.10 -0.96
N VAL A 34 -26.67 13.96 -0.88
CA VAL A 34 -26.57 12.99 0.22
C VAL A 34 -26.14 11.64 -0.35
N PRO A 35 -25.15 10.94 0.26
CA PRO A 35 -24.83 9.59 -0.14
C PRO A 35 -26.03 8.66 0.01
N GLY A 36 -26.39 7.94 -1.04
CA GLY A 36 -27.57 7.07 -1.07
C GLY A 36 -28.80 7.68 -1.74
N ASP A 37 -28.74 8.90 -2.26
CA ASP A 37 -29.80 9.46 -3.07
C ASP A 37 -30.01 8.71 -4.39
N LYS A 38 -31.20 8.81 -4.96
CA LYS A 38 -31.59 8.15 -6.21
C LYS A 38 -30.61 8.39 -7.35
N GLN A 39 -30.02 9.59 -7.43
CA GLN A 39 -29.05 9.95 -8.47
C GLN A 39 -27.78 9.07 -8.38
N MET A 40 -27.24 8.89 -7.17
CA MET A 40 -26.07 8.03 -6.94
C MET A 40 -26.37 6.58 -7.33
N TRP A 41 -27.52 6.04 -6.93
CA TRP A 41 -27.91 4.67 -7.30
C TRP A 41 -28.10 4.50 -8.80
N THR A 42 -28.66 5.51 -9.48
CA THR A 42 -28.79 5.49 -10.96
C THR A 42 -27.43 5.43 -11.64
N PHE A 43 -26.46 6.22 -11.14
CA PHE A 43 -25.07 6.19 -11.61
C PHE A 43 -24.45 4.79 -11.41
N LEU A 44 -24.54 4.24 -10.20
CA LEU A 44 -23.93 2.93 -9.87
C LEU A 44 -24.57 1.77 -10.65
N ARG A 45 -25.90 1.76 -10.81
CA ARG A 45 -26.60 0.75 -11.67
C ARG A 45 -26.10 0.82 -13.11
N LYS A 46 -25.97 2.02 -13.66
CA LYS A 46 -25.46 2.20 -15.03
C LYS A 46 -24.03 1.67 -15.16
N CYS A 47 -23.14 1.94 -14.21
CA CYS A 47 -21.77 1.42 -14.23
C CYS A 47 -21.74 -0.11 -14.13
N LEU A 48 -22.57 -0.70 -13.26
CA LEU A 48 -22.66 -2.15 -13.10
C LEU A 48 -23.19 -2.83 -14.38
N ASP A 49 -24.27 -2.32 -14.93
CA ASP A 49 -24.90 -2.85 -16.15
C ASP A 49 -23.96 -2.76 -17.34
N ASP A 50 -23.28 -1.62 -17.52
CA ASP A 50 -22.30 -1.43 -18.58
C ASP A 50 -21.14 -2.42 -18.45
N CYS A 51 -20.57 -2.54 -17.24
CA CYS A 51 -19.48 -3.48 -16.99
C CYS A 51 -19.88 -4.94 -17.24
N ILE A 52 -21.10 -5.35 -16.82
CA ILE A 52 -21.59 -6.71 -17.06
C ILE A 52 -21.79 -6.97 -18.54
N LYS A 53 -22.28 -5.99 -19.29
CA LYS A 53 -22.58 -6.15 -20.72
C LYS A 53 -21.33 -6.08 -21.59
N ASN A 54 -20.45 -5.12 -21.34
CA ASN A 54 -19.46 -4.66 -22.32
C ASN A 54 -18.01 -4.96 -21.96
N HIS A 55 -17.70 -5.36 -20.68
CA HIS A 55 -16.32 -5.57 -20.26
C HIS A 55 -15.95 -7.06 -20.19
N ASP A 56 -15.48 -7.63 -21.30
CA ASP A 56 -15.14 -9.06 -21.36
C ASP A 56 -13.98 -9.44 -20.42
N LYS A 57 -12.98 -8.55 -20.23
CA LYS A 57 -11.90 -8.75 -19.23
C LYS A 57 -12.47 -8.93 -17.81
N CYS A 58 -13.52 -8.19 -17.45
CA CYS A 58 -14.18 -8.31 -16.15
C CYS A 58 -15.00 -9.60 -16.02
N LYS A 59 -15.58 -10.11 -17.11
CA LYS A 59 -16.31 -11.39 -17.12
C LYS A 59 -15.35 -12.56 -16.99
N ALA A 60 -14.28 -12.57 -17.80
CA ALA A 60 -13.28 -13.63 -17.83
C ALA A 60 -12.51 -13.81 -16.51
N SER A 61 -12.47 -12.76 -15.68
CA SER A 61 -11.76 -12.79 -14.40
C SER A 61 -12.55 -13.37 -13.24
N GLN A 62 -13.77 -13.84 -13.45
CA GLN A 62 -14.64 -14.35 -12.39
C GLN A 62 -15.21 -15.71 -12.73
N ASP A 63 -15.23 -16.61 -11.75
CA ASP A 63 -16.02 -17.83 -11.81
C ASP A 63 -17.42 -17.57 -11.24
N PRO A 64 -18.48 -17.56 -12.07
CA PRO A 64 -19.83 -17.29 -11.60
C PRO A 64 -20.42 -18.41 -10.74
N HIS A 65 -19.77 -19.58 -10.71
CA HIS A 65 -20.23 -20.76 -9.95
C HIS A 65 -19.46 -20.96 -8.65
N TRP A 66 -18.42 -20.15 -8.41
CA TRP A 66 -17.67 -20.19 -7.17
C TRP A 66 -18.32 -19.33 -6.08
N TYR A 67 -18.47 -19.88 -4.89
CA TYR A 67 -19.01 -19.20 -3.72
C TYR A 67 -18.16 -19.49 -2.48
N PRO A 68 -18.01 -18.52 -1.55
CA PRO A 68 -17.41 -18.78 -0.26
C PRO A 68 -18.26 -19.75 0.55
N GLU A 69 -17.66 -20.42 1.52
CA GLU A 69 -18.31 -21.45 2.37
C GLU A 69 -19.59 -20.94 3.03
N ARG A 70 -19.62 -19.67 3.42
CA ARG A 70 -20.77 -19.02 4.05
C ARG A 70 -21.07 -17.65 3.45
N LEU A 71 -22.35 -17.32 3.39
CA LEU A 71 -22.88 -16.03 2.95
C LEU A 71 -24.02 -15.59 3.86
N LEU A 72 -24.26 -14.29 3.92
CA LEU A 72 -25.46 -13.70 4.49
C LEU A 72 -26.52 -13.64 3.41
N TYR A 73 -27.66 -14.24 3.65
CA TYR A 73 -28.82 -14.23 2.73
C TYR A 73 -29.86 -13.23 3.22
N LEU A 74 -30.28 -12.33 2.33
CA LEU A 74 -31.37 -11.38 2.55
C LEU A 74 -32.70 -12.07 2.33
N THR A 75 -33.40 -12.41 3.41
CA THR A 75 -34.72 -13.03 3.33
C THR A 75 -35.75 -12.04 2.81
N GLN A 76 -36.66 -12.53 1.93
CA GLN A 76 -37.83 -11.79 1.47
C GLN A 76 -39.07 -12.48 2.02
N GLY A 77 -39.69 -11.89 3.01
CA GLY A 77 -40.93 -12.44 3.55
C GLY A 77 -42.09 -11.48 3.44
N LYS A 78 -43.22 -11.93 2.84
CA LYS A 78 -44.48 -11.19 2.91
C LYS A 78 -45.08 -11.09 4.31
N ALA A 79 -44.57 -11.86 5.28
CA ALA A 79 -45.04 -11.94 6.65
C ALA A 79 -43.93 -11.89 7.71
N CYS A 80 -42.65 -11.99 7.32
CA CYS A 80 -41.51 -11.97 8.24
C CYS A 80 -40.73 -10.66 8.10
N LYS A 81 -40.25 -10.15 9.22
CA LYS A 81 -39.33 -9.01 9.29
C LYS A 81 -38.18 -9.24 8.32
N ASP A 82 -37.77 -8.20 7.61
CA ASP A 82 -36.52 -8.17 6.85
C ASP A 82 -35.38 -8.61 7.75
N ALA A 83 -34.80 -9.77 7.46
CA ALA A 83 -33.75 -10.38 8.26
C ALA A 83 -32.61 -10.89 7.39
N LEU A 84 -31.47 -11.13 8.00
CA LEU A 84 -30.35 -11.83 7.41
C LEU A 84 -30.28 -13.24 8.01
N GLN A 85 -29.85 -14.19 7.21
CA GLN A 85 -29.50 -15.54 7.65
C GLN A 85 -28.11 -15.89 7.21
N LEU A 86 -27.30 -16.44 8.11
CA LEU A 86 -26.00 -17.00 7.75
C LEU A 86 -26.21 -18.37 7.13
N VAL A 87 -26.02 -18.51 5.83
CA VAL A 87 -26.23 -19.75 5.08
C VAL A 87 -24.89 -20.38 4.70
N GLN A 88 -24.83 -21.73 4.78
CA GLN A 88 -23.73 -22.52 4.23
C GLN A 88 -24.02 -22.81 2.75
N THR A 89 -23.12 -22.43 1.85
CA THR A 89 -23.33 -22.55 0.41
C THR A 89 -23.37 -23.98 -0.10
N THR A 90 -22.81 -24.93 0.66
CA THR A 90 -22.93 -26.38 0.39
C THR A 90 -24.35 -26.93 0.58
N HIS A 91 -25.14 -26.32 1.47
CA HIS A 91 -26.52 -26.72 1.75
C HIS A 91 -27.56 -25.75 1.17
N HIS A 92 -27.13 -24.54 0.89
CA HIS A 92 -27.95 -23.49 0.29
C HIS A 92 -27.24 -22.95 -0.95
N ILE A 93 -27.54 -23.53 -2.11
CA ILE A 93 -26.95 -23.08 -3.39
C ILE A 93 -27.47 -21.68 -3.70
N PRO A 94 -26.60 -20.65 -3.81
CA PRO A 94 -27.02 -19.30 -4.10
C PRO A 94 -27.68 -19.19 -5.47
N THR A 95 -28.81 -18.48 -5.53
CA THR A 95 -29.57 -18.25 -6.77
C THR A 95 -29.09 -17.03 -7.55
N SER A 96 -28.17 -16.25 -6.99
CA SER A 96 -27.55 -15.09 -7.62
C SER A 96 -26.15 -14.86 -7.06
N ARG A 97 -25.40 -13.99 -7.72
CA ARG A 97 -24.08 -13.52 -7.26
C ARG A 97 -24.17 -12.85 -5.89
N TYR A 98 -23.05 -12.75 -5.19
CA TYR A 98 -22.92 -12.06 -3.91
C TYR A 98 -22.08 -10.81 -4.03
N ILE A 99 -22.16 -9.92 -3.04
CA ILE A 99 -21.26 -8.79 -2.86
C ILE A 99 -20.41 -9.00 -1.61
N ALA A 100 -19.21 -8.43 -1.58
CA ALA A 100 -18.32 -8.44 -0.42
C ALA A 100 -18.21 -7.04 0.18
N LEU A 101 -18.11 -6.94 1.51
CA LEU A 101 -17.90 -5.69 2.23
C LEU A 101 -16.45 -5.56 2.67
N SER A 102 -15.78 -4.50 2.25
CA SER A 102 -14.50 -4.04 2.76
C SER A 102 -14.71 -2.86 3.70
N HIS A 103 -14.34 -3.00 4.99
CA HIS A 103 -14.65 -2.00 6.01
C HIS A 103 -13.61 -1.96 7.13
N CYS A 104 -13.60 -0.89 7.92
CA CYS A 104 -12.79 -0.79 9.13
C CYS A 104 -13.51 -1.39 10.33
N TRP A 105 -12.83 -2.27 11.08
CA TRP A 105 -13.37 -2.82 12.33
C TRP A 105 -13.39 -1.77 13.46
N GLY A 106 -12.42 -0.82 13.44
CA GLY A 106 -12.23 0.17 14.49
C GLY A 106 -11.56 -0.40 15.74
N SER A 107 -11.58 0.36 16.82
CA SER A 107 -10.99 -0.05 18.12
C SER A 107 -11.85 -1.04 18.90
N LYS A 108 -13.15 -1.08 18.64
CA LYS A 108 -14.09 -2.05 19.23
C LYS A 108 -14.40 -3.13 18.19
N ALA A 109 -14.29 -4.39 18.60
CA ALA A 109 -14.65 -5.51 17.74
C ALA A 109 -16.10 -5.34 17.21
N PRO A 110 -16.34 -5.53 15.90
CA PRO A 110 -17.68 -5.46 15.34
C PRO A 110 -18.53 -6.65 15.82
N LEU A 111 -19.83 -6.63 15.45
CA LEU A 111 -20.66 -7.82 15.52
C LEU A 111 -19.97 -8.94 14.74
N ARG A 112 -19.82 -10.12 15.36
CA ARG A 112 -19.05 -11.22 14.80
C ARG A 112 -19.67 -12.59 15.10
N THR A 113 -19.48 -13.51 14.18
CA THR A 113 -19.85 -14.91 14.39
C THR A 113 -18.81 -15.61 15.28
N THR A 114 -19.29 -16.33 16.26
CA THR A 114 -18.54 -17.18 17.17
C THR A 114 -19.23 -18.54 17.25
N LYS A 115 -18.54 -19.57 17.76
CA LYS A 115 -19.15 -20.88 18.01
C LYS A 115 -20.43 -20.78 18.85
N ARG A 116 -20.49 -19.79 19.77
CA ARG A 116 -21.62 -19.59 20.67
C ARG A 116 -22.90 -19.08 19.97
N ASN A 117 -22.78 -18.17 19.01
CA ASN A 117 -23.93 -17.54 18.34
C ASN A 117 -24.18 -18.06 16.92
N LEU A 118 -23.38 -19.01 16.44
CA LEU A 118 -23.49 -19.55 15.08
C LEU A 118 -24.91 -20.08 14.78
N ALA A 119 -25.47 -20.89 15.68
CA ALA A 119 -26.80 -21.47 15.50
C ALA A 119 -27.88 -20.39 15.38
N GLN A 120 -27.83 -19.35 16.23
CA GLN A 120 -28.74 -18.22 16.14
C GLN A 120 -28.59 -17.47 14.81
N PHE A 121 -27.38 -17.25 14.32
CA PHE A 121 -27.14 -16.51 13.08
C PHE A 121 -27.56 -17.28 11.83
N VAL A 122 -27.59 -18.60 11.91
CA VAL A 122 -28.17 -19.46 10.85
C VAL A 122 -29.68 -19.30 10.82
N GLU A 123 -30.34 -19.09 11.95
CA GLU A 123 -31.80 -18.88 12.01
C GLU A 123 -32.18 -17.45 11.63
N ASP A 124 -31.60 -16.48 12.33
CA ASP A 124 -31.94 -15.08 12.13
C ASP A 124 -30.87 -14.10 12.67
N ILE A 125 -30.57 -13.07 11.90
CA ILE A 125 -29.81 -11.89 12.30
C ILE A 125 -30.67 -10.66 12.05
N SER A 126 -31.11 -10.01 13.12
CA SER A 126 -31.94 -8.81 13.08
C SER A 126 -31.19 -7.65 12.41
N ILE A 127 -31.70 -7.09 11.32
CA ILE A 127 -31.05 -5.97 10.63
C ILE A 127 -30.91 -4.71 11.50
N PRO A 128 -31.91 -4.32 12.33
CA PRO A 128 -31.76 -3.21 13.29
C PRO A 128 -30.57 -3.36 14.26
N ASP A 129 -30.18 -4.60 14.60
CA ASP A 129 -29.10 -4.88 15.54
C ASP A 129 -27.71 -4.86 14.88
N LEU A 130 -27.65 -4.76 13.56
CA LEU A 130 -26.40 -4.66 12.82
C LEU A 130 -25.70 -3.31 13.07
N PRO A 131 -24.36 -3.28 13.06
CA PRO A 131 -23.60 -2.05 12.92
C PRO A 131 -24.09 -1.23 11.72
N ILE A 132 -24.02 0.10 11.83
CA ILE A 132 -24.58 1.01 10.81
C ILE A 132 -23.95 0.73 9.42
N THR A 133 -22.63 0.55 9.36
CA THR A 133 -21.93 0.20 8.11
C THR A 133 -22.47 -1.09 7.47
N PHE A 134 -22.88 -2.08 8.27
CA PHE A 134 -23.46 -3.33 7.76
C PHE A 134 -24.89 -3.10 7.24
N ARG A 135 -25.68 -2.27 7.92
CA ARG A 135 -27.02 -1.84 7.43
C ARG A 135 -26.92 -1.11 6.10
N ASP A 136 -25.92 -0.25 5.95
CA ASP A 136 -25.66 0.44 4.69
C ASP A 136 -25.27 -0.55 3.58
N CYS A 137 -24.53 -1.62 3.91
CA CYS A 137 -24.22 -2.69 2.97
C CYS A 137 -25.49 -3.47 2.54
N VAL A 138 -26.38 -3.76 3.47
CA VAL A 138 -27.69 -4.35 3.16
C VAL A 138 -28.50 -3.44 2.24
N THR A 139 -28.51 -2.13 2.51
CA THR A 139 -29.18 -1.13 1.65
C THR A 139 -28.56 -1.12 0.26
N THR A 140 -27.23 -1.14 0.17
CA THR A 140 -26.49 -1.19 -1.11
C THR A 140 -26.85 -2.46 -1.90
N ALA A 141 -26.90 -3.61 -1.23
CA ALA A 141 -27.28 -4.87 -1.84
C ALA A 141 -28.70 -4.82 -2.43
N ARG A 142 -29.65 -4.29 -1.66
CA ARG A 142 -31.05 -4.11 -2.09
C ARG A 142 -31.18 -3.19 -3.29
N GLU A 143 -30.54 -2.03 -3.23
CA GLU A 143 -30.59 -1.02 -4.29
C GLU A 143 -29.97 -1.53 -5.60
N LEU A 144 -28.98 -2.42 -5.53
CA LEU A 144 -28.35 -3.01 -6.70
C LEU A 144 -28.84 -4.43 -7.03
N GLY A 145 -29.93 -4.88 -6.37
CA GLY A 145 -30.63 -6.12 -6.72
C GLY A 145 -29.91 -7.41 -6.30
N VAL A 146 -29.05 -7.37 -5.29
CA VAL A 146 -28.27 -8.52 -4.80
C VAL A 146 -28.83 -9.03 -3.49
N ARG A 147 -28.89 -10.36 -3.32
CA ARG A 147 -29.45 -11.00 -2.12
C ARG A 147 -28.41 -11.62 -1.19
N TYR A 148 -27.19 -11.77 -1.63
CA TYR A 148 -26.13 -12.42 -0.86
C TYR A 148 -25.01 -11.44 -0.57
N ILE A 149 -24.57 -11.42 0.69
CA ILE A 149 -23.52 -10.52 1.17
C ILE A 149 -22.46 -11.36 1.89
N TRP A 150 -21.20 -11.06 1.66
CA TRP A 150 -20.10 -11.55 2.44
C TRP A 150 -19.51 -10.42 3.29
N ILE A 151 -19.45 -10.66 4.61
CA ILE A 151 -18.82 -9.77 5.60
C ILE A 151 -17.90 -10.64 6.44
N ASP A 152 -16.61 -10.32 6.46
CA ASP A 152 -15.55 -11.08 7.13
C ASP A 152 -15.90 -11.45 8.58
N SER A 153 -16.37 -10.48 9.36
CA SER A 153 -16.71 -10.68 10.77
C SER A 153 -17.92 -11.59 10.99
N LEU A 154 -18.83 -11.72 10.03
CA LEU A 154 -20.03 -12.53 10.11
C LEU A 154 -19.93 -13.86 9.38
N CYS A 155 -19.18 -13.93 8.27
CA CYS A 155 -19.05 -15.15 7.48
C CYS A 155 -17.91 -16.06 7.95
N ILE A 156 -17.00 -15.55 8.80
CA ILE A 156 -15.90 -16.33 9.42
C ILE A 156 -16.23 -16.54 10.90
N ILE A 157 -16.00 -17.75 11.42
CA ILE A 157 -16.14 -18.04 12.86
C ILE A 157 -14.89 -17.54 13.57
N GLN A 158 -15.00 -16.39 14.27
CA GLN A 158 -13.87 -15.61 14.75
C GLN A 158 -13.10 -16.24 15.94
N ASP A 159 -13.70 -17.18 16.64
CA ASP A 159 -13.09 -17.97 17.72
C ASP A 159 -12.70 -19.39 17.28
N ASP A 160 -12.62 -19.63 15.96
CA ASP A 160 -12.12 -20.87 15.36
C ASP A 160 -10.91 -20.60 14.46
N ARG A 161 -9.72 -20.96 14.97
CA ARG A 161 -8.46 -20.73 14.23
C ARG A 161 -8.40 -21.49 12.89
N GLN A 162 -8.99 -22.68 12.82
CA GLN A 162 -9.00 -23.47 11.57
C GLN A 162 -9.94 -22.86 10.55
N ASP A 163 -11.11 -22.39 10.99
CA ASP A 163 -12.05 -21.69 10.13
C ASP A 163 -11.45 -20.40 9.58
N TRP A 164 -10.81 -19.62 10.46
CA TRP A 164 -10.09 -18.41 10.04
C TRP A 164 -9.01 -18.71 9.00
N ALA A 165 -8.18 -19.74 9.22
CA ALA A 165 -7.09 -20.10 8.31
C ALA A 165 -7.61 -20.54 6.92
N ARG A 166 -8.75 -21.27 6.86
CA ARG A 166 -9.40 -21.64 5.59
C ARG A 166 -9.86 -20.41 4.82
N HIS A 167 -10.54 -19.48 5.49
CA HIS A 167 -11.04 -18.26 4.85
C HIS A 167 -9.89 -17.30 4.47
N ALA A 168 -8.88 -17.15 5.30
CA ALA A 168 -7.69 -16.35 4.96
C ALA A 168 -6.99 -16.85 3.69
N ARG A 169 -6.95 -18.18 3.48
CA ARG A 169 -6.41 -18.79 2.25
C ARG A 169 -7.28 -18.48 1.02
N SER A 170 -8.59 -18.34 1.20
CA SER A 170 -9.56 -18.13 0.11
C SER A 170 -9.95 -16.65 -0.08
N MET A 171 -9.30 -15.72 0.64
CA MET A 171 -9.64 -14.29 0.55
C MET A 171 -9.54 -13.74 -0.86
N ASP A 172 -8.57 -14.23 -1.64
CA ASP A 172 -8.40 -13.88 -3.05
C ASP A 172 -9.63 -14.25 -3.88
N LEU A 173 -10.08 -15.49 -3.77
CA LEU A 173 -11.25 -15.98 -4.49
C LEU A 173 -12.55 -15.30 -4.02
N ILE A 174 -12.66 -14.98 -2.72
CA ILE A 174 -13.83 -14.30 -2.16
C ILE A 174 -14.03 -12.92 -2.78
N TYR A 175 -12.97 -12.10 -2.84
CA TYR A 175 -13.09 -10.75 -3.40
C TYR A 175 -13.10 -10.75 -4.94
N GLU A 176 -12.39 -11.66 -5.59
CA GLU A 176 -12.40 -11.78 -7.04
C GLU A 176 -13.77 -12.19 -7.58
N ASN A 177 -14.39 -13.20 -6.96
CA ASN A 177 -15.66 -13.74 -7.42
C ASN A 177 -16.89 -12.99 -6.88
N ALA A 178 -16.74 -11.99 -6.02
CA ALA A 178 -17.84 -11.10 -5.68
C ALA A 178 -18.34 -10.35 -6.93
N LEU A 179 -19.65 -10.20 -7.09
CA LEU A 179 -20.21 -9.40 -8.19
C LEU A 179 -19.57 -8.01 -8.21
N PHE A 180 -19.47 -7.40 -7.04
CA PHE A 180 -18.65 -6.24 -6.74
C PHE A 180 -18.33 -6.17 -5.24
N THR A 181 -17.28 -5.45 -4.91
CA THR A 181 -16.91 -5.14 -3.52
C THR A 181 -17.46 -3.76 -3.15
N VAL A 182 -18.07 -3.66 -1.99
CA VAL A 182 -18.45 -2.41 -1.35
C VAL A 182 -17.31 -1.97 -0.43
N ALA A 183 -16.66 -0.87 -0.73
CA ALA A 183 -15.60 -0.31 0.10
C ALA A 183 -16.12 0.91 0.87
N ALA A 184 -16.28 0.77 2.19
CA ALA A 184 -16.70 1.84 3.09
C ALA A 184 -15.51 2.77 3.43
N VAL A 185 -14.95 3.45 2.42
CA VAL A 185 -13.69 4.20 2.50
C VAL A 185 -13.74 5.29 3.55
N CYS A 186 -14.86 6.02 3.65
CA CYS A 186 -15.02 7.14 4.58
C CYS A 186 -15.30 6.71 6.03
N SER A 187 -15.63 5.44 6.30
CA SER A 187 -16.06 4.95 7.60
C SER A 187 -14.88 4.41 8.42
N PRO A 188 -14.50 5.03 9.55
CA PRO A 188 -13.38 4.59 10.38
C PRO A 188 -13.69 3.34 11.22
N ASN A 189 -14.95 2.95 11.32
CA ASN A 189 -15.41 1.77 12.06
C ASN A 189 -16.85 1.40 11.67
N GLY A 190 -17.34 0.28 12.18
CA GLY A 190 -18.69 -0.22 11.90
C GLY A 190 -19.86 0.65 12.41
N GLN A 191 -19.61 1.66 13.24
CA GLN A 191 -20.64 2.56 13.80
C GLN A 191 -20.77 3.87 13.02
N VAL A 192 -19.93 4.10 12.01
CA VAL A 192 -19.99 5.31 11.18
C VAL A 192 -20.58 4.94 9.81
N PRO A 193 -21.73 5.50 9.42
CA PRO A 193 -22.36 5.21 8.15
C PRO A 193 -21.54 5.72 6.97
N TYR A 194 -21.71 5.10 5.81
CA TYR A 194 -21.23 5.64 4.53
C TYR A 194 -22.40 6.11 3.63
N LEU A 195 -23.64 5.86 4.06
CA LEU A 195 -24.87 6.35 3.42
C LEU A 195 -25.63 7.32 4.33
N GLY A 196 -26.49 8.12 3.74
CA GLY A 196 -27.39 9.05 4.44
C GLY A 196 -26.71 10.35 4.91
N SER A 197 -27.50 11.20 5.54
CA SER A 197 -27.07 12.55 5.99
C SER A 197 -26.05 12.54 7.12
N HIS A 198 -25.88 11.44 7.83
CA HIS A 198 -24.92 11.28 8.93
C HIS A 198 -23.59 10.67 8.48
N ALA A 199 -23.45 10.29 7.19
CA ALA A 199 -22.19 9.83 6.66
C ALA A 199 -21.14 10.96 6.67
N PRO A 200 -19.85 10.67 6.97
CA PRO A 200 -18.80 11.65 6.79
C PRO A 200 -18.78 12.13 5.33
N SER A 201 -19.09 13.41 5.11
CA SER A 201 -19.28 13.91 3.76
C SER A 201 -18.72 15.31 3.58
N ASN A 202 -17.98 15.49 2.49
CA ASN A 202 -17.51 16.77 1.98
C ASN A 202 -18.25 17.14 0.68
N ARG A 203 -19.38 16.48 0.37
CA ARG A 203 -20.12 16.66 -0.88
C ARG A 203 -20.53 18.10 -1.16
N ALA A 204 -20.89 18.86 -0.13
CA ALA A 204 -21.23 20.27 -0.29
C ALA A 204 -20.06 21.12 -0.83
N SER A 205 -18.83 20.85 -0.36
CA SER A 205 -17.62 21.52 -0.87
C SER A 205 -17.12 20.97 -2.20
N TRP A 206 -17.66 19.84 -2.62
CA TRP A 206 -17.31 19.15 -3.88
C TRP A 206 -18.29 19.49 -5.01
N GLN A 207 -19.36 20.25 -4.75
CA GLN A 207 -20.29 20.70 -5.78
C GLN A 207 -19.60 21.62 -6.80
N ALA A 208 -20.02 21.52 -8.05
CA ALA A 208 -19.51 22.39 -9.10
C ALA A 208 -20.05 23.82 -8.92
N VAL A 209 -19.19 24.81 -9.09
CA VAL A 209 -19.56 26.23 -9.18
C VAL A 209 -19.67 26.65 -10.63
N ASN A 210 -20.66 27.47 -10.94
CA ASN A 210 -20.79 28.05 -12.26
C ASN A 210 -19.77 29.19 -12.44
N ILE A 211 -19.00 29.14 -13.51
CA ILE A 211 -18.07 30.19 -13.93
C ILE A 211 -18.56 30.72 -15.26
N ILE A 212 -18.76 32.02 -15.35
CA ILE A 212 -19.07 32.70 -16.60
C ILE A 212 -17.75 33.19 -17.20
N ILE A 213 -17.46 32.80 -18.42
CA ILE A 213 -16.25 33.21 -19.15
C ILE A 213 -16.67 33.97 -20.39
N ASP A 214 -16.15 35.19 -20.56
CA ASP A 214 -16.29 35.90 -21.81
C ASP A 214 -15.45 35.20 -22.89
N THR A 215 -16.06 34.88 -24.01
CA THR A 215 -15.43 34.19 -25.14
C THR A 215 -15.19 35.17 -26.30
N PRO A 216 -14.09 35.93 -26.28
CA PRO A 216 -13.84 36.96 -27.29
C PRO A 216 -13.63 36.43 -28.71
N SER A 217 -13.49 35.14 -28.89
CA SER A 217 -13.22 34.49 -30.17
C SER A 217 -14.47 33.99 -30.92
N VAL A 218 -15.67 34.17 -30.36
CA VAL A 218 -16.93 33.78 -31.00
C VAL A 218 -17.66 35.05 -31.43
N GLU A 219 -17.98 35.20 -32.71
CA GLU A 219 -18.78 36.34 -33.19
C GLU A 219 -20.15 36.31 -32.47
N PRO A 220 -20.57 37.43 -31.83
CA PRO A 220 -21.85 37.48 -31.15
C PRO A 220 -22.98 37.33 -32.17
N PRO A 221 -24.08 36.62 -31.84
CA PRO A 221 -25.26 36.67 -32.68
C PRO A 221 -25.73 38.12 -32.84
N THR A 222 -26.20 38.47 -34.00
CA THR A 222 -26.49 39.84 -34.46
C THR A 222 -27.37 40.70 -33.56
N ASN A 223 -27.97 40.14 -32.51
CA ASN A 223 -28.84 40.82 -31.54
C ASN A 223 -28.41 40.72 -30.06
N ALA A 224 -27.19 40.23 -29.74
CA ALA A 224 -26.72 40.08 -28.38
C ALA A 224 -26.12 41.37 -27.84
N LYS A 225 -26.59 41.82 -26.67
CA LYS A 225 -25.98 42.93 -25.92
C LYS A 225 -24.85 42.39 -25.01
N GLY A 226 -23.65 42.35 -25.55
CA GLY A 226 -22.44 41.95 -24.78
C GLY A 226 -21.59 40.88 -25.49
N PRO A 227 -20.37 40.63 -25.01
CA PRO A 227 -19.54 39.58 -25.56
C PRO A 227 -20.21 38.20 -25.32
N PRO A 228 -20.03 37.24 -26.25
CA PRO A 228 -20.55 35.89 -26.04
C PRO A 228 -19.94 35.28 -24.79
N GLN A 229 -20.80 34.74 -23.94
CA GLN A 229 -20.42 34.17 -22.66
C GLN A 229 -20.60 32.66 -22.70
N ALA A 230 -19.59 31.91 -22.28
CA ALA A 230 -19.70 30.48 -22.01
C ALA A 230 -19.88 30.24 -20.51
N GLN A 231 -20.88 29.44 -20.15
CA GLN A 231 -21.09 29.01 -18.79
C GLN A 231 -20.34 27.68 -18.58
N LEU A 232 -19.34 27.71 -17.73
CA LEU A 232 -18.56 26.54 -17.36
C LEU A 232 -18.89 26.14 -15.92
N LYS A 233 -18.86 24.84 -15.65
CA LYS A 233 -18.89 24.30 -14.28
C LYS A 233 -17.47 23.95 -13.86
N ALA A 234 -16.95 24.56 -12.81
CA ALA A 234 -15.66 24.25 -12.23
C ALA A 234 -15.83 23.63 -10.86
N ARG A 235 -14.96 22.67 -10.53
CA ARG A 235 -14.85 22.07 -9.21
C ARG A 235 -13.51 22.36 -8.60
N LYS A 236 -13.49 22.31 -7.27
CA LYS A 236 -12.22 22.27 -6.52
C LYS A 236 -11.41 21.07 -7.01
N TYR A 237 -10.19 21.33 -7.46
CA TYR A 237 -9.24 20.27 -7.71
C TYR A 237 -8.78 19.73 -6.36
N GLY A 238 -9.16 18.50 -6.03
CA GLY A 238 -8.62 17.80 -4.87
C GLY A 238 -7.29 17.13 -5.24
N PRO A 239 -6.38 16.93 -4.29
CA PRO A 239 -5.20 16.08 -4.49
C PRO A 239 -5.59 14.66 -4.92
N ASP A 240 -6.86 14.30 -4.81
CA ASP A 240 -7.46 13.01 -5.10
C ASP A 240 -7.78 12.75 -6.57
N LEU A 241 -7.49 13.70 -7.48
CA LEU A 241 -7.57 13.48 -8.92
C LEU A 241 -6.41 12.65 -9.48
N PHE A 242 -5.46 12.28 -8.62
CA PHE A 242 -4.59 11.14 -8.95
C PHE A 242 -5.44 9.88 -8.83
N PRO A 243 -5.66 9.14 -9.93
CA PRO A 243 -6.40 7.89 -9.90
C PRO A 243 -5.76 6.96 -8.87
N GLY A 244 -6.53 6.60 -7.84
CA GLY A 244 -6.10 5.63 -6.84
C GLY A 244 -5.99 6.12 -5.40
N TRP A 245 -6.02 7.40 -5.10
CA TRP A 245 -5.99 7.90 -3.72
C TRP A 245 -7.40 8.24 -3.25
N CYS A 246 -8.10 7.25 -2.74
CA CYS A 246 -9.29 7.49 -1.93
C CYS A 246 -8.80 7.75 -0.51
N HIS A 247 -8.69 9.02 -0.09
CA HIS A 247 -8.23 9.35 1.26
C HIS A 247 -9.31 9.04 2.30
N GLY A 248 -9.24 7.85 2.86
CA GLY A 248 -10.13 7.45 3.93
C GLY A 248 -9.48 6.44 4.88
N PRO A 249 -10.08 6.23 6.06
CA PRO A 249 -9.55 5.30 7.06
C PRO A 249 -9.28 3.89 6.55
N LEU A 250 -10.12 3.41 5.62
CA LEU A 250 -9.99 2.06 5.04
C LEU A 250 -8.68 1.88 4.25
N GLU A 251 -8.19 2.94 3.60
CA GLU A 251 -6.97 2.89 2.79
C GLU A 251 -5.71 2.61 3.61
N PHE A 252 -5.75 2.86 4.92
CA PHE A 252 -4.62 2.58 5.80
C PHE A 252 -4.59 1.15 6.35
N ARG A 253 -5.62 0.33 6.08
CA ARG A 253 -5.66 -1.07 6.53
C ARG A 253 -4.91 -2.00 5.59
N GLY A 254 -4.05 -2.87 6.14
CA GLY A 254 -3.30 -3.85 5.35
C GLY A 254 -4.20 -4.82 4.58
N TRP A 255 -5.17 -5.45 5.25
CA TRP A 255 -6.10 -6.38 4.61
C TRP A 255 -6.93 -5.73 3.50
N ALA A 256 -7.42 -4.50 3.72
CA ALA A 256 -8.23 -3.79 2.73
C ALA A 256 -7.49 -3.55 1.39
N TRP A 257 -6.16 -3.54 1.42
CA TRP A 257 -5.37 -3.42 0.20
C TRP A 257 -5.54 -4.65 -0.71
N GLN A 258 -5.43 -5.87 -0.14
CA GLN A 258 -5.66 -7.10 -0.88
C GLN A 258 -7.11 -7.21 -1.37
N GLU A 259 -8.08 -6.89 -0.51
CA GLU A 259 -9.51 -6.87 -0.81
C GLU A 259 -9.81 -6.03 -2.05
N ARG A 260 -9.22 -4.84 -2.10
CA ARG A 260 -9.34 -3.92 -3.23
C ARG A 260 -8.62 -4.40 -4.48
N TYR A 261 -7.36 -4.85 -4.33
CA TYR A 261 -6.51 -5.27 -5.46
C TYR A 261 -7.11 -6.46 -6.22
N LEU A 262 -7.71 -7.40 -5.50
CA LEU A 262 -8.28 -8.61 -6.05
C LEU A 262 -9.70 -8.43 -6.60
N SER A 263 -10.42 -7.39 -6.18
CA SER A 263 -11.77 -7.14 -6.64
C SER A 263 -11.82 -6.82 -8.14
N VAL A 264 -12.65 -7.56 -8.87
CA VAL A 264 -12.90 -7.26 -10.30
C VAL A 264 -13.69 -5.98 -10.47
N ARG A 265 -14.62 -5.70 -9.53
CA ARG A 265 -15.44 -4.49 -9.46
C ARG A 265 -15.49 -4.00 -8.02
N ILE A 266 -15.32 -2.69 -7.82
CA ILE A 266 -15.37 -2.09 -6.50
C ILE A 266 -16.11 -0.76 -6.55
N ILE A 267 -17.00 -0.56 -5.58
CA ILE A 267 -17.66 0.71 -5.33
C ILE A 267 -17.02 1.34 -4.09
N ASN A 268 -16.34 2.46 -4.28
CA ASN A 268 -15.70 3.19 -3.19
C ASN A 268 -16.63 4.30 -2.70
N PHE A 269 -17.12 4.19 -1.47
CA PHE A 269 -17.90 5.25 -0.82
C PHE A 269 -16.95 6.18 -0.09
N THR A 270 -16.60 7.30 -0.73
CA THR A 270 -15.70 8.31 -0.18
C THR A 270 -16.49 9.45 0.48
N LYS A 271 -15.78 10.39 1.12
CA LYS A 271 -16.41 11.59 1.68
C LYS A 271 -16.97 12.53 0.61
N GLU A 272 -16.39 12.51 -0.57
CA GLU A 272 -16.68 13.43 -1.67
C GLU A 272 -17.78 12.89 -2.58
N GLU A 273 -17.67 11.62 -2.99
CA GLU A 273 -18.53 11.02 -4.00
C GLU A 273 -18.46 9.50 -3.99
N ALA A 274 -19.36 8.81 -4.67
CA ALA A 274 -19.22 7.40 -5.00
C ALA A 274 -18.31 7.24 -6.24
N ARG A 275 -17.41 6.24 -6.19
CA ARG A 275 -16.50 5.92 -7.30
C ARG A 275 -16.63 4.46 -7.67
N TRP A 276 -16.80 4.21 -8.96
CA TRP A 276 -16.80 2.89 -9.54
C TRP A 276 -15.43 2.58 -10.13
N HIS A 277 -14.88 1.43 -9.79
CA HIS A 277 -13.68 0.91 -10.45
C HIS A 277 -13.92 -0.54 -10.86
N CYS A 278 -13.46 -0.89 -12.07
CA CYS A 278 -13.35 -2.28 -12.51
C CYS A 278 -12.06 -2.45 -13.33
N LYS A 279 -11.77 -3.66 -13.80
CA LYS A 279 -10.55 -3.94 -14.59
C LYS A 279 -10.44 -3.17 -15.92
N VAL A 280 -11.51 -2.53 -16.37
CA VAL A 280 -11.56 -1.81 -17.66
C VAL A 280 -11.78 -0.31 -17.45
N SER A 281 -12.55 0.10 -16.44
CA SER A 281 -12.94 1.50 -16.27
C SER A 281 -12.87 1.98 -14.83
N LYS A 282 -12.49 3.24 -14.65
CA LYS A 282 -12.51 3.97 -13.38
C LYS A 282 -13.37 5.22 -13.59
N VAL A 283 -14.52 5.28 -12.93
CA VAL A 283 -15.52 6.34 -13.12
C VAL A 283 -15.94 6.89 -11.77
N CYS A 284 -16.01 8.21 -11.65
CA CYS A 284 -16.58 8.89 -10.49
C CYS A 284 -17.97 9.45 -10.77
N GLU A 285 -18.77 9.62 -9.74
CA GLU A 285 -20.11 10.18 -9.82
C GLU A 285 -20.14 11.53 -10.54
N CYS A 286 -19.07 12.33 -10.34
CA CYS A 286 -18.93 13.65 -10.90
C CYS A 286 -18.64 13.72 -12.41
N ILE A 287 -18.04 12.69 -13.00
CA ILE A 287 -17.71 12.67 -14.43
C ILE A 287 -18.85 11.98 -15.21
N GLY A 288 -19.65 11.19 -14.51
CA GLY A 288 -20.65 10.34 -15.15
C GLY A 288 -19.99 9.24 -15.98
N THR A 289 -20.75 8.59 -16.84
CA THR A 289 -20.25 7.53 -17.74
C THR A 289 -19.69 8.10 -19.05
N VAL A 290 -19.08 9.26 -19.04
CA VAL A 290 -18.43 9.80 -20.24
C VAL A 290 -17.06 9.14 -20.37
N GLN A 291 -16.89 8.27 -21.35
CA GLN A 291 -15.58 7.85 -21.81
C GLN A 291 -14.82 9.13 -22.19
N HIS A 292 -13.67 9.38 -21.59
CA HIS A 292 -12.84 10.52 -21.96
C HIS A 292 -12.36 10.28 -23.40
N PRO A 293 -12.64 11.16 -24.35
CA PRO A 293 -12.29 10.94 -25.75
C PRO A 293 -10.79 10.98 -26.04
N ASP A 294 -9.98 11.29 -25.02
CA ASP A 294 -8.52 11.36 -25.12
C ASP A 294 -7.88 10.15 -24.41
N PRO A 295 -7.32 9.19 -25.19
CA PRO A 295 -6.62 8.03 -24.62
C PRO A 295 -5.41 8.39 -23.75
N GLU A 296 -4.74 9.54 -24.02
CA GLU A 296 -3.57 9.97 -23.25
C GLU A 296 -3.94 10.44 -21.83
N LEU A 297 -5.17 10.94 -21.62
CA LEU A 297 -5.67 11.27 -20.29
C LEU A 297 -6.18 10.06 -19.50
N GLN A 298 -6.38 8.93 -20.16
CA GLN A 298 -6.60 7.64 -19.52
C GLN A 298 -5.29 7.00 -19.01
N GLN A 299 -4.15 7.37 -19.60
CA GLN A 299 -2.81 6.81 -19.31
C GLN A 299 -1.95 7.73 -18.44
N ARG A 300 -2.48 8.38 -17.40
CA ARG A 300 -1.60 9.12 -16.50
C ARG A 300 -0.74 8.17 -15.66
N PRO A 301 0.61 8.29 -15.74
CA PRO A 301 1.50 7.45 -14.95
C PRO A 301 1.40 7.84 -13.47
N GLY A 302 0.86 6.98 -12.66
CA GLY A 302 0.73 7.18 -11.22
C GLY A 302 0.02 6.03 -10.51
N TYR A 303 -0.65 5.15 -11.26
CA TYR A 303 -1.41 4.04 -10.68
C TYR A 303 -1.41 2.78 -11.55
N GLN A 304 -0.26 2.41 -12.06
CA GLN A 304 -0.10 1.12 -12.76
C GLN A 304 0.08 -0.06 -11.80
N ALA A 305 0.19 0.17 -10.50
CA ALA A 305 0.28 -0.93 -9.53
C ALA A 305 -1.03 -1.74 -9.39
N ASP A 306 -2.17 -1.17 -9.81
CA ASP A 306 -3.48 -1.84 -9.76
C ASP A 306 -3.85 -2.56 -11.08
N GLU A 307 -3.08 -2.36 -12.15
CA GLU A 307 -3.29 -3.06 -13.42
C GLU A 307 -2.27 -4.19 -13.51
N LEU A 308 -2.73 -5.41 -13.26
CA LEU A 308 -2.01 -6.57 -13.75
C LEU A 308 -1.94 -6.42 -15.28
N GLU A 309 -0.77 -6.07 -15.80
CA GLU A 309 -0.43 -6.39 -17.17
C GLU A 309 -0.71 -7.87 -17.38
N ASP A 310 -0.89 -8.32 -18.60
CA ASP A 310 -1.30 -9.68 -18.89
C ASP A 310 -0.39 -10.77 -18.27
N LEU A 311 0.82 -10.40 -17.83
CA LEU A 311 1.74 -11.26 -17.07
C LEU A 311 2.37 -10.50 -15.88
N PRO A 312 2.17 -10.97 -14.63
CA PRO A 312 2.82 -10.40 -13.45
C PRO A 312 4.35 -10.47 -13.53
N THR A 313 5.00 -9.34 -13.24
CA THR A 313 6.46 -9.20 -13.27
C THR A 313 7.03 -8.96 -11.86
N ILE A 314 8.31 -9.22 -11.68
CA ILE A 314 9.04 -8.91 -10.44
C ILE A 314 8.94 -7.41 -10.09
N GLN A 315 9.00 -6.54 -11.08
CA GLN A 315 8.89 -5.10 -10.87
C GLN A 315 7.51 -4.70 -10.34
N GLN A 316 6.45 -5.30 -10.88
CA GLN A 316 5.09 -5.11 -10.35
C GLN A 316 4.98 -5.61 -8.91
N TRP A 317 5.58 -6.77 -8.60
CA TRP A 317 5.61 -7.28 -7.21
C TRP A 317 6.23 -6.27 -6.24
N ARG A 318 7.38 -5.69 -6.58
CA ARG A 318 8.04 -4.70 -5.74
C ARG A 318 7.19 -3.43 -5.59
N SER A 319 6.55 -2.95 -6.67
CA SER A 319 5.62 -1.83 -6.62
C SER A 319 4.42 -2.12 -5.72
N ILE A 320 3.89 -3.34 -5.74
CA ILE A 320 2.83 -3.84 -4.87
C ILE A 320 3.28 -3.81 -3.41
N VAL A 321 4.46 -4.37 -3.11
CA VAL A 321 5.00 -4.36 -1.76
C VAL A 321 5.21 -2.93 -1.25
N THR A 322 5.72 -2.05 -2.09
CA THR A 322 5.88 -0.62 -1.76
C THR A 322 4.54 0.02 -1.39
N ALA A 323 3.50 -0.21 -2.18
CA ALA A 323 2.17 0.34 -1.91
C ALA A 323 1.50 -0.29 -0.67
N TYR A 324 1.77 -1.57 -0.40
CA TYR A 324 1.19 -2.32 0.70
C TYR A 324 1.90 -2.07 2.04
N SER A 325 3.22 -2.02 2.04
CA SER A 325 4.04 -2.13 3.26
C SER A 325 3.89 -0.97 4.26
N ASP A 326 3.39 0.19 3.83
CA ASP A 326 3.10 1.34 4.71
C ASP A 326 1.75 1.25 5.42
N ARG A 327 0.97 0.19 5.15
CA ARG A 327 -0.37 0.04 5.73
C ARG A 327 -0.31 -0.53 7.14
N SER A 328 -1.32 -0.16 7.93
CA SER A 328 -1.45 -0.57 9.32
C SER A 328 -2.14 -1.93 9.43
N LEU A 329 -1.63 -2.76 10.31
CA LEU A 329 -2.21 -4.05 10.70
C LEU A 329 -2.41 -4.08 12.20
N THR A 330 -3.48 -4.74 12.67
CA THR A 330 -3.74 -4.95 14.09
C THR A 330 -2.73 -5.93 14.70
N PHE A 331 -2.44 -6.99 13.96
CA PHE A 331 -1.45 -8.00 14.32
C PHE A 331 -0.29 -7.94 13.33
N SER A 332 0.93 -7.86 13.84
CA SER A 332 2.14 -7.84 13.00
C SER A 332 2.32 -9.15 12.23
N THR A 333 1.83 -10.26 12.75
CA THR A 333 1.84 -11.58 12.12
C THR A 333 1.01 -11.65 10.83
N ASP A 334 0.05 -10.74 10.65
CA ASP A 334 -0.79 -10.67 9.45
C ASP A 334 -0.06 -10.06 8.23
N ARG A 335 1.19 -9.59 8.40
CA ARG A 335 1.87 -8.80 7.36
C ARG A 335 2.07 -9.56 6.04
N LEU A 336 2.40 -10.83 6.08
CA LEU A 336 2.46 -11.69 4.88
C LEU A 336 1.09 -12.29 4.53
N PRO A 337 0.32 -12.82 5.50
CA PRO A 337 -1.03 -13.32 5.22
C PRO A 337 -1.94 -12.35 4.47
N ALA A 338 -1.91 -11.05 4.83
CA ALA A 338 -2.74 -10.03 4.17
C ALA A 338 -2.30 -9.68 2.73
N LEU A 339 -1.23 -10.29 2.23
CA LEU A 339 -0.76 -10.20 0.86
C LEU A 339 -0.78 -11.57 0.14
N SER A 340 -1.12 -12.64 0.85
CA SER A 340 -0.96 -14.03 0.40
C SER A 340 -1.72 -14.36 -0.88
N GLY A 341 -2.94 -13.84 -1.06
CA GLY A 341 -3.73 -14.09 -2.27
C GLY A 341 -3.12 -13.45 -3.52
N VAL A 342 -2.49 -12.28 -3.35
CA VAL A 342 -1.74 -11.64 -4.44
C VAL A 342 -0.45 -12.42 -4.74
N ALA A 343 0.29 -12.83 -3.70
CA ALA A 343 1.49 -13.63 -3.84
C ALA A 343 1.22 -14.95 -4.56
N SER A 344 0.11 -15.62 -4.26
CA SER A 344 -0.31 -16.85 -4.93
C SER A 344 -0.44 -16.67 -6.45
N ARG A 345 -0.99 -15.54 -6.92
CA ARG A 345 -1.10 -15.24 -8.37
C ARG A 345 0.26 -15.00 -9.01
N PHE A 346 1.14 -14.28 -8.31
CA PHE A 346 2.49 -14.05 -8.79
C PHE A 346 3.30 -15.34 -8.88
N SER A 347 3.12 -16.26 -7.93
CA SER A 347 3.79 -17.58 -7.93
C SER A 347 3.56 -18.35 -9.22
N THR A 348 2.31 -18.38 -9.71
CA THR A 348 1.95 -19.06 -10.95
C THR A 348 2.66 -18.47 -12.16
N SER A 349 2.80 -17.15 -12.23
CA SER A 349 3.41 -16.46 -13.38
C SER A 349 4.93 -16.43 -13.32
N LEU A 350 5.50 -16.19 -12.13
CA LEU A 350 6.95 -16.06 -11.96
C LEU A 350 7.67 -17.41 -11.94
N GLN A 351 6.98 -18.50 -11.66
CA GLN A 351 7.55 -19.85 -11.51
C GLN A 351 8.79 -19.85 -10.60
N SER A 352 8.74 -19.11 -9.52
CA SER A 352 9.83 -18.88 -8.59
C SER A 352 9.42 -19.25 -7.17
N GLU A 353 10.37 -19.68 -6.37
CA GLU A 353 10.15 -19.91 -4.96
C GLU A 353 9.93 -18.59 -4.22
N TYR A 354 8.99 -18.63 -3.27
CA TYR A 354 8.64 -17.50 -2.42
C TYR A 354 9.28 -17.67 -1.04
N LEU A 355 10.00 -16.65 -0.63
CA LEU A 355 10.69 -16.60 0.66
C LEU A 355 10.28 -15.33 1.40
N GLY A 356 9.29 -15.42 2.32
CA GLY A 356 8.95 -14.34 3.24
C GLY A 356 8.67 -12.98 2.59
N GLY A 357 7.94 -12.93 1.50
CA GLY A 357 7.62 -11.69 0.78
C GLY A 357 8.52 -11.40 -0.42
N MET A 358 9.47 -12.28 -0.71
CA MET A 358 10.45 -12.10 -1.77
C MET A 358 10.45 -13.30 -2.72
N TRP A 359 10.94 -13.12 -3.94
CA TRP A 359 11.05 -14.16 -4.97
C TRP A 359 12.50 -14.53 -5.22
N LEU A 360 12.80 -15.83 -5.23
CA LEU A 360 14.17 -16.31 -5.40
C LEU A 360 14.74 -15.98 -6.79
N SER A 361 13.90 -15.92 -7.82
CA SER A 361 14.31 -15.51 -9.18
C SER A 361 14.84 -14.07 -9.27
N ASP A 362 14.59 -13.25 -8.24
CA ASP A 362 15.08 -11.87 -8.15
C ASP A 362 16.35 -11.74 -7.27
N PHE A 363 16.91 -12.84 -6.83
CA PHE A 363 18.11 -12.83 -5.99
C PHE A 363 19.36 -12.40 -6.79
N PRO A 364 20.27 -11.58 -6.22
CA PRO A 364 20.25 -10.99 -4.88
C PRO A 364 19.52 -9.63 -4.78
N ARG A 365 18.96 -9.11 -5.88
CA ARG A 365 18.29 -7.80 -5.94
C ARG A 365 17.12 -7.71 -4.97
N THR A 366 16.42 -8.83 -4.74
CA THR A 366 15.32 -8.91 -3.77
C THR A 366 15.71 -8.50 -2.34
N LEU A 367 17.00 -8.62 -1.96
CA LEU A 367 17.55 -8.18 -0.68
C LEU A 367 17.88 -6.68 -0.64
N ALA A 368 17.82 -5.97 -1.77
CA ALA A 368 18.19 -4.57 -1.85
C ALA A 368 17.03 -3.62 -1.50
N TRP A 369 16.08 -4.07 -0.68
CA TRP A 369 15.02 -3.20 -0.18
C TRP A 369 15.58 -2.23 0.88
N TYR A 370 14.96 -1.06 0.98
CA TYR A 370 15.25 -0.07 2.00
C TYR A 370 13.96 0.55 2.52
N ARG A 371 14.03 1.10 3.70
CA ARG A 371 12.94 1.85 4.32
C ARG A 371 12.87 3.26 3.72
N ARG A 372 11.73 3.67 3.23
CA ARG A 372 11.49 5.06 2.83
C ARG A 372 10.98 5.88 4.01
N GLU A 373 11.62 7.01 4.28
CA GLU A 373 11.09 8.00 5.21
C GLU A 373 10.03 8.85 4.49
N LEU A 374 8.79 8.78 4.98
CA LEU A 374 7.74 9.70 4.56
C LEU A 374 7.84 10.92 5.48
N SER A 375 8.25 12.07 4.93
CA SER A 375 8.46 13.33 5.65
C SER A 375 7.18 13.93 6.28
N ASP A 376 6.01 13.41 5.95
CA ASP A 376 4.73 13.99 6.33
C ASP A 376 3.87 13.02 7.16
N SER A 377 4.25 12.85 8.44
CA SER A 377 3.26 12.42 9.42
C SER A 377 2.24 13.57 9.60
N PRO A 378 0.93 13.34 9.44
CA PRO A 378 -0.10 14.35 9.70
C PRO A 378 -0.01 14.96 11.10
N THR A 379 0.70 14.31 12.02
CA THR A 379 0.90 14.74 13.40
C THR A 379 2.21 15.50 13.63
N GLY A 380 3.05 15.68 12.59
CA GLY A 380 4.36 16.34 12.71
C GLY A 380 5.39 15.59 13.55
N LYS A 381 5.06 14.39 14.05
CA LYS A 381 6.02 13.54 14.78
C LYS A 381 6.65 12.54 13.82
N PRO A 382 7.97 12.34 13.86
CA PRO A 382 8.60 11.31 13.07
C PRO A 382 7.98 9.95 13.40
N LYS A 383 7.56 9.21 12.37
CA LYS A 383 7.03 7.87 12.53
C LYS A 383 8.18 6.97 13.00
N MET A 384 8.13 6.50 14.23
CA MET A 384 9.15 5.59 14.75
C MET A 384 9.03 4.24 14.03
N TRP A 385 10.08 3.86 13.34
CA TRP A 385 10.18 2.57 12.67
C TRP A 385 10.59 1.49 13.66
N ARG A 386 10.02 0.30 13.53
CA ARG A 386 10.28 -0.80 14.46
C ARG A 386 10.54 -2.08 13.69
N SER A 387 11.44 -2.90 14.21
CA SER A 387 11.41 -4.33 13.99
C SER A 387 10.13 -4.92 14.56
N LEU A 388 9.54 -5.91 13.89
CA LEU A 388 8.29 -6.55 14.30
C LEU A 388 8.61 -7.94 14.88
N ASP A 389 8.06 -8.24 16.06
CA ASP A 389 8.08 -9.61 16.58
C ASP A 389 6.93 -10.42 15.93
N ASN A 390 7.13 -10.78 14.68
CA ASN A 390 6.16 -11.51 13.85
C ASN A 390 6.71 -12.82 13.27
N GLY A 391 7.87 -13.27 13.75
CA GLY A 391 8.51 -14.50 13.28
C GLY A 391 9.21 -14.36 11.91
N VAL A 392 9.00 -13.26 11.20
CA VAL A 392 9.62 -13.01 9.89
C VAL A 392 11.09 -12.68 10.08
N PRO A 393 12.00 -13.32 9.33
CA PRO A 393 13.43 -13.08 9.44
C PRO A 393 13.82 -11.67 8.98
N SER A 394 14.90 -11.13 9.54
CA SER A 394 15.35 -9.75 9.31
C SER A 394 15.71 -9.42 7.86
N TRP A 395 16.05 -10.40 7.06
CA TRP A 395 16.34 -10.21 5.64
C TRP A 395 15.09 -9.90 4.80
N SER A 396 13.90 -10.19 5.31
CA SER A 396 12.63 -9.86 4.64
C SER A 396 12.15 -8.46 4.99
N TRP A 397 11.62 -7.75 4.01
CA TRP A 397 10.97 -6.44 4.20
C TRP A 397 9.78 -6.52 5.17
N ALA A 398 9.19 -7.68 5.33
CA ALA A 398 8.04 -7.88 6.22
C ALA A 398 8.42 -7.93 7.71
N SER A 399 9.71 -7.94 8.04
CA SER A 399 10.22 -7.90 9.42
C SER A 399 10.13 -6.53 10.08
N ILE A 400 9.88 -5.46 9.31
CA ILE A 400 9.81 -4.08 9.83
C ILE A 400 8.43 -3.45 9.60
N SER A 401 8.10 -2.43 10.38
CA SER A 401 6.96 -1.55 10.11
C SER A 401 7.37 -0.46 9.13
N GLY A 402 6.46 -0.06 8.22
CA GLY A 402 6.63 1.06 7.30
C GLY A 402 6.88 0.65 5.86
N GLN A 403 7.08 1.66 5.00
CA GLN A 403 7.18 1.47 3.57
C GLN A 403 8.54 0.90 3.17
N ALA A 404 8.52 -0.24 2.49
CA ALA A 404 9.68 -0.84 1.86
C ALA A 404 9.75 -0.43 0.38
N ASN A 405 10.93 -0.02 -0.06
CA ASN A 405 11.23 0.32 -1.45
C ASN A 405 12.49 -0.43 -1.87
N TRP A 406 12.75 -0.52 -3.19
CA TRP A 406 13.99 -1.10 -3.71
C TRP A 406 14.88 -0.02 -4.29
N MET A 407 16.15 -0.14 -4.06
CA MET A 407 17.16 0.76 -4.63
C MET A 407 17.09 0.71 -6.16
N TRP A 408 17.29 1.89 -6.80
CA TRP A 408 17.29 2.11 -8.24
C TRP A 408 15.96 1.94 -8.99
N GLU A 409 14.81 1.82 -8.30
CA GLU A 409 13.50 1.74 -8.97
C GLU A 409 12.76 3.08 -9.10
N PHE A 410 13.06 4.05 -8.22
CA PHE A 410 12.25 5.25 -8.07
C PHE A 410 12.93 6.57 -8.42
N ASP A 411 13.89 6.57 -9.32
CA ASP A 411 14.38 7.83 -9.84
C ASP A 411 13.40 8.36 -10.91
N PHE A 412 12.45 9.20 -10.47
CA PHE A 412 11.39 9.77 -11.33
C PHE A 412 11.93 10.63 -12.48
N GLU A 413 13.16 11.10 -12.38
CA GLU A 413 13.80 11.97 -13.40
C GLU A 413 14.84 11.22 -14.25
N SER A 414 15.40 10.13 -13.77
CA SER A 414 16.34 9.33 -14.54
C SER A 414 15.87 7.87 -14.65
N SER A 415 15.13 7.56 -15.71
CA SER A 415 14.78 6.17 -16.12
C SER A 415 16.02 5.27 -16.35
N SER A 416 17.16 5.67 -15.83
CA SER A 416 18.47 5.26 -16.27
C SER A 416 18.98 3.94 -15.68
N PHE A 417 18.36 3.41 -14.61
CA PHE A 417 18.76 2.15 -13.98
C PHE A 417 17.77 0.98 -14.11
N LYS A 418 16.60 1.19 -14.70
CA LYS A 418 15.49 0.22 -14.72
C LYS A 418 15.82 -1.16 -15.28
N ASN A 419 16.77 -1.26 -16.19
CA ASN A 419 17.13 -2.52 -16.86
C ASN A 419 18.64 -2.76 -16.89
N VAL A 420 19.41 -2.10 -16.02
CA VAL A 420 20.84 -2.34 -15.96
C VAL A 420 21.09 -3.71 -15.32
N PRO A 421 21.84 -4.60 -15.96
CA PRO A 421 22.19 -5.89 -15.39
C PRO A 421 23.02 -5.69 -14.12
N ILE A 422 22.75 -6.51 -13.11
CA ILE A 422 23.55 -6.57 -11.88
C ILE A 422 24.58 -7.69 -12.02
N GLU A 423 25.74 -7.48 -11.42
CA GLU A 423 26.73 -8.52 -11.21
C GLU A 423 26.63 -8.99 -9.75
N SER A 424 26.12 -10.21 -9.54
CA SER A 424 26.02 -10.80 -8.20
C SER A 424 27.40 -10.99 -7.59
N ARG A 425 27.57 -10.57 -6.34
CA ARG A 425 28.79 -10.77 -5.53
C ARG A 425 28.56 -11.74 -4.38
N VAL A 426 27.38 -12.34 -4.33
CA VAL A 426 27.01 -13.35 -3.34
C VAL A 426 26.44 -14.59 -4.02
N GLU A 427 26.64 -15.73 -3.34
CA GLU A 427 26.06 -17.01 -3.64
C GLU A 427 25.12 -17.42 -2.52
N LEU A 428 23.90 -17.84 -2.83
CA LEU A 428 22.97 -18.44 -1.88
C LEU A 428 23.35 -19.90 -1.69
N ILE A 429 23.86 -20.24 -0.50
CA ILE A 429 24.38 -21.59 -0.18
C ILE A 429 23.26 -22.48 0.34
N ASP A 430 22.43 -21.94 1.25
CA ASP A 430 21.34 -22.67 1.89
C ASP A 430 20.27 -21.71 2.37
N TYR A 431 19.06 -22.20 2.56
CA TYR A 431 17.99 -21.46 3.20
C TYR A 431 16.98 -22.39 3.87
N ARG A 432 16.33 -21.89 4.88
CA ARG A 432 15.18 -22.52 5.52
C ARG A 432 14.06 -21.50 5.62
N TYR A 433 12.94 -21.82 4.99
CA TYR A 433 11.72 -21.04 5.12
C TYR A 433 10.56 -21.96 5.47
N LYS A 434 9.87 -21.67 6.56
CA LYS A 434 8.71 -22.44 7.02
C LYS A 434 7.60 -21.50 7.45
N THR A 435 6.38 -21.89 7.18
CA THR A 435 5.16 -21.23 7.61
C THR A 435 4.46 -22.06 8.69
N ILE A 436 3.69 -21.40 9.54
CA ILE A 436 2.93 -22.05 10.63
C ILE A 436 1.83 -22.98 10.08
N THR A 437 1.37 -22.68 8.87
CA THR A 437 0.36 -23.47 8.14
C THR A 437 0.90 -23.93 6.80
N ASP A 438 0.15 -24.78 6.08
CA ASP A 438 0.52 -25.21 4.71
C ASP A 438 0.46 -24.09 3.67
N ASN A 439 0.04 -22.87 4.04
CA ASN A 439 0.08 -21.71 3.15
C ASN A 439 1.49 -21.12 3.14
N VAL A 440 2.25 -21.37 2.07
CA VAL A 440 3.63 -20.87 1.89
C VAL A 440 3.72 -19.33 1.88
N PHE A 441 2.61 -18.63 1.63
CA PHE A 441 2.51 -17.16 1.64
C PHE A 441 2.01 -16.62 2.99
N GLY A 442 1.80 -17.50 3.97
CA GLY A 442 1.17 -17.21 5.26
C GLY A 442 2.13 -16.73 6.34
N GLU A 443 1.70 -16.93 7.59
CA GLU A 443 2.45 -16.60 8.80
C GLU A 443 3.72 -17.45 8.90
N VAL A 444 4.87 -16.81 9.19
CA VAL A 444 6.19 -17.44 9.19
C VAL A 444 6.51 -18.05 10.55
N GLU A 445 7.09 -19.24 10.55
CA GLU A 445 7.65 -19.89 11.72
C GLU A 445 9.02 -19.25 12.08
N LYS A 446 9.27 -19.00 13.36
CA LYS A 446 10.57 -18.50 13.85
C LYS A 446 11.71 -19.46 13.48
N GLY A 447 12.89 -18.90 13.18
CA GLY A 447 14.09 -19.66 12.83
C GLY A 447 14.26 -19.92 11.32
N SER A 448 13.50 -19.23 10.47
CA SER A 448 13.78 -19.14 9.05
C SER A 448 15.09 -18.35 8.81
N TYR A 449 15.90 -18.79 7.86
CA TYR A 449 17.20 -18.17 7.56
C TYR A 449 17.56 -18.29 6.08
N ILE A 450 18.50 -17.43 5.66
CA ILE A 450 19.27 -17.58 4.42
C ILE A 450 20.76 -17.66 4.77
N GLU A 451 21.52 -18.41 4.01
CA GLU A 451 22.97 -18.55 4.15
C GLU A 451 23.66 -18.09 2.88
N LEU A 452 24.41 -16.99 2.98
CA LEU A 452 25.05 -16.31 1.87
C LEU A 452 26.56 -16.42 1.97
N LYS A 453 27.23 -16.72 0.86
CA LYS A 453 28.67 -16.66 0.73
C LYS A 453 29.06 -15.48 -0.14
N GLY A 454 29.94 -14.61 0.35
CA GLY A 454 30.38 -13.43 -0.38
C GLY A 454 31.51 -12.69 0.30
N MET A 455 31.91 -11.57 -0.27
CA MET A 455 32.96 -10.69 0.24
C MET A 455 32.44 -9.90 1.45
N VAL A 456 33.16 -9.99 2.57
CA VAL A 456 32.75 -9.39 3.86
C VAL A 456 33.89 -8.56 4.42
N VAL A 457 33.58 -7.37 4.91
CA VAL A 457 34.51 -6.52 5.67
C VAL A 457 33.91 -6.18 7.05
N GLU A 458 34.79 -5.96 8.01
CA GLU A 458 34.42 -5.51 9.35
C GLU A 458 34.39 -3.98 9.41
N ALA A 459 33.39 -3.43 10.06
CA ALA A 459 33.21 -2.00 10.23
C ALA A 459 32.58 -1.67 11.59
N GLU A 460 32.62 -0.43 11.97
CA GLU A 460 31.93 0.11 13.14
C GLU A 460 30.75 0.96 12.71
N MET A 461 29.57 0.65 13.24
CA MET A 461 28.33 1.39 12.96
C MET A 461 28.12 2.50 13.99
N GLU A 462 27.85 3.69 13.50
CA GLU A 462 27.49 4.87 14.29
C GLU A 462 26.15 5.43 13.84
N SER A 463 25.44 6.13 14.72
CA SER A 463 24.33 6.98 14.29
C SER A 463 24.86 8.33 13.82
N ASP A 464 24.33 8.83 12.72
CA ASP A 464 24.56 10.22 12.35
C ASP A 464 23.75 11.18 13.25
N ILE A 465 24.01 12.48 13.11
CA ILE A 465 23.34 13.52 13.91
C ILE A 465 21.83 13.63 13.65
N TYR A 466 21.32 12.95 12.62
CA TYR A 466 19.91 12.95 12.21
C TYR A 466 19.22 11.59 12.46
N GLY A 467 19.92 10.63 13.11
CA GLY A 467 19.39 9.29 13.38
C GLY A 467 19.51 8.32 12.19
N GLY A 468 20.23 8.69 11.14
CA GLY A 468 20.66 7.80 10.06
C GLY A 468 21.82 6.89 10.50
N GLY A 469 22.22 5.98 9.62
CA GLY A 469 23.33 5.05 9.82
C GLY A 469 24.58 5.48 9.07
N CYS A 470 25.73 5.37 9.75
CA CYS A 470 27.04 5.52 9.16
C CYS A 470 27.92 4.35 9.57
N VAL A 471 28.70 3.80 8.66
CA VAL A 471 29.73 2.79 8.96
C VAL A 471 31.11 3.37 8.70
N ARG A 472 32.07 3.03 9.58
CA ARG A 472 33.46 3.46 9.50
C ARG A 472 34.36 2.24 9.44
N ARG A 473 35.39 2.32 8.61
CA ARG A 473 36.44 1.33 8.49
C ARG A 473 37.81 2.06 8.60
N PRO A 474 38.78 1.56 9.39
CA PRO A 474 40.12 2.16 9.47
C PRO A 474 40.76 2.24 8.06
N GLY A 475 41.30 3.43 7.73
CA GLY A 475 41.92 3.66 6.41
C GLY A 475 40.99 4.06 5.28
N PHE A 476 39.68 4.15 5.54
CA PHE A 476 38.66 4.50 4.55
C PHE A 476 37.74 5.62 5.06
N GLY A 477 37.15 6.37 4.15
CA GLY A 477 36.14 7.37 4.48
C GLY A 477 34.86 6.72 5.05
N PRO A 478 34.04 7.49 5.80
CA PRO A 478 32.78 6.99 6.33
C PRO A 478 31.77 6.76 5.21
N GLN A 479 31.02 5.65 5.30
CA GLN A 479 29.97 5.33 4.34
C GLN A 479 28.60 5.40 5.01
N HIS A 480 27.64 6.06 4.35
CA HIS A 480 26.28 6.15 4.82
C HIS A 480 25.44 4.95 4.34
N PHE A 481 24.47 4.56 5.14
CA PHE A 481 23.53 3.51 4.80
C PHE A 481 22.11 3.87 5.30
N VAL A 482 21.10 3.26 4.72
CA VAL A 482 19.72 3.39 5.17
C VAL A 482 19.45 2.29 6.19
N PRO A 483 19.28 2.62 7.48
CA PRO A 483 18.99 1.62 8.51
C PRO A 483 17.54 1.14 8.40
N ASP A 484 17.32 -0.14 8.70
CA ASP A 484 15.99 -0.75 8.71
C ASP A 484 15.13 -0.21 9.86
N CYS A 485 15.77 0.13 10.97
CA CYS A 485 15.16 0.73 12.15
C CYS A 485 15.95 1.97 12.60
N HIS A 486 15.37 2.74 13.50
CA HIS A 486 16.05 3.92 14.05
C HIS A 486 17.35 3.51 14.77
N VAL A 487 18.47 4.13 14.41
CA VAL A 487 19.77 3.89 15.06
C VAL A 487 19.89 4.83 16.25
N ILE A 488 20.09 4.29 17.43
CA ILE A 488 20.32 5.06 18.64
C ILE A 488 21.79 4.97 19.06
N SER A 489 22.33 6.12 19.45
CA SER A 489 23.67 6.15 20.03
C SER A 489 23.70 5.41 21.37
N ALA A 490 24.84 4.87 21.72
CA ALA A 490 25.03 4.22 23.02
C ALA A 490 24.72 5.15 24.22
N ARG A 491 24.78 6.48 24.01
CA ARG A 491 24.40 7.50 25.02
C ARG A 491 22.87 7.55 25.20
N GLU A 492 22.11 7.54 24.11
CA GLU A 492 20.65 7.54 24.14
C GLU A 492 20.11 6.24 24.73
N HIS A 493 20.76 5.12 24.43
CA HIS A 493 20.40 3.82 24.97
C HIS A 493 20.46 3.76 26.50
N SER A 494 21.51 4.36 27.13
CA SER A 494 21.64 4.41 28.58
C SER A 494 20.59 5.31 29.24
N PHE A 495 20.16 6.37 28.56
CA PHE A 495 19.09 7.27 29.02
C PHE A 495 17.72 6.56 28.97
N LEU A 496 17.42 5.86 27.89
CA LEU A 496 16.14 5.13 27.72
C LEU A 496 15.98 3.98 28.74
N ARG A 497 17.07 3.39 29.21
CA ARG A 497 17.04 2.36 30.27
C ARG A 497 16.92 2.91 31.69
N GLY A 498 16.68 4.20 31.89
CA GLY A 498 16.39 4.80 33.20
C GLY A 498 17.61 4.94 34.15
N SER A 499 18.82 4.93 33.61
CA SER A 499 20.04 5.17 34.38
C SER A 499 20.20 6.68 34.61
N SER A 500 19.95 7.13 35.84
CA SER A 500 20.02 8.54 36.27
C SER A 500 21.44 9.11 36.43
N LYS A 501 22.46 8.44 35.92
CA LYS A 501 23.86 8.94 35.94
C LYS A 501 24.47 8.90 34.55
N VAL A 502 24.40 10.05 33.86
CA VAL A 502 25.17 10.31 32.65
C VAL A 502 26.66 10.40 33.02
N THR A 503 27.33 9.28 33.14
CA THR A 503 28.79 9.24 33.13
C THR A 503 29.23 9.25 31.67
N ARG A 504 30.00 10.28 31.28
CA ARG A 504 30.67 10.39 29.97
C ARG A 504 31.77 9.30 29.83
N ARG A 505 31.42 8.03 29.87
CA ARG A 505 32.31 6.95 29.47
C ARG A 505 32.08 6.63 28.03
N ALA A 506 33.14 6.67 27.23
CA ALA A 506 33.14 6.07 25.91
C ALA A 506 32.64 4.62 26.03
N VAL A 507 31.66 4.23 25.20
CA VAL A 507 31.24 2.84 25.17
C VAL A 507 32.40 2.05 24.56
N PRO A 508 32.75 0.90 25.11
CA PRO A 508 33.76 0.05 24.50
C PRO A 508 33.36 -0.27 23.05
N THR A 509 34.32 -0.09 22.16
CA THR A 509 34.17 -0.33 20.70
C THR A 509 34.01 -1.82 20.35
N ASP A 510 34.10 -2.69 21.35
CA ASP A 510 34.02 -4.15 21.24
C ASP A 510 32.59 -4.72 21.31
N LYS A 511 31.56 -3.87 21.54
CA LYS A 511 30.18 -4.33 21.55
C LYS A 511 29.64 -4.53 20.13
N LEU A 512 28.97 -5.66 19.95
CA LEU A 512 28.27 -5.97 18.70
C LEU A 512 27.05 -5.05 18.52
N ALA A 513 26.83 -4.59 17.31
CA ALA A 513 25.59 -3.92 16.94
C ALA A 513 24.46 -4.95 16.85
N GLU A 514 23.33 -4.65 17.48
CA GLU A 514 22.18 -5.55 17.57
C GLU A 514 20.86 -4.78 17.41
N SER A 515 19.81 -5.49 17.07
CA SER A 515 18.46 -4.94 17.16
C SER A 515 18.00 -5.00 18.60
N LEU A 516 17.45 -3.91 19.09
CA LEU A 516 16.96 -3.80 20.46
C LEU A 516 15.53 -4.31 20.59
N THR A 517 15.13 -4.69 21.80
CA THR A 517 13.78 -5.19 22.11
C THR A 517 12.67 -4.16 21.84
N ASP A 518 13.00 -2.88 21.81
CA ASP A 518 12.11 -1.79 21.44
C ASP A 518 12.04 -1.54 19.90
N GLY A 519 12.74 -2.36 19.11
CA GLY A 519 12.76 -2.29 17.65
C GLY A 519 13.70 -1.22 17.09
N GLN A 520 14.76 -0.88 17.83
CA GLN A 520 15.81 0.04 17.41
C GLN A 520 17.15 -0.71 17.27
N HIS A 521 18.09 -0.14 16.53
CA HIS A 521 19.45 -0.66 16.41
C HIS A 521 20.40 0.06 17.36
N SER A 522 21.36 -0.69 17.93
CA SER A 522 22.46 -0.10 18.70
C SER A 522 23.70 0.11 17.82
N THR A 523 24.53 1.09 18.18
CA THR A 523 25.85 1.27 17.57
C THR A 523 26.81 0.16 18.01
N GLY A 524 27.79 -0.20 17.17
CA GLY A 524 28.80 -1.20 17.49
C GLY A 524 29.41 -1.85 16.24
N GLN A 525 30.08 -2.99 16.45
CA GLN A 525 30.72 -3.77 15.40
C GLN A 525 29.70 -4.41 14.46
N VAL A 526 29.90 -4.23 13.15
CA VAL A 526 29.06 -4.80 12.08
C VAL A 526 29.90 -5.52 11.05
N ARG A 527 29.21 -6.29 10.19
CA ARG A 527 29.76 -6.87 8.97
C ARG A 527 29.07 -6.25 7.76
N CYS A 528 29.86 -5.80 6.80
CA CYS A 528 29.37 -5.29 5.53
C CYS A 528 29.56 -6.38 4.48
N LEU A 529 28.47 -6.89 3.91
CA LEU A 529 28.44 -7.92 2.87
C LEU A 529 28.09 -7.29 1.52
N LEU A 530 29.01 -7.40 0.55
CA LEU A 530 28.78 -6.93 -0.82
C LEU A 530 27.80 -7.86 -1.53
N LEU A 531 26.60 -7.35 -1.85
CA LEU A 531 25.53 -8.12 -2.50
C LEU A 531 25.74 -8.22 -4.01
N PHE A 532 25.90 -7.08 -4.66
CA PHE A 532 26.07 -6.99 -6.11
C PHE A 532 26.65 -5.63 -6.50
N THR A 533 27.11 -5.55 -7.74
CA THR A 533 27.55 -4.31 -8.38
C THR A 533 26.71 -4.03 -9.63
N ILE A 534 26.60 -2.75 -9.99
CA ILE A 534 25.95 -2.25 -11.21
C ILE A 534 26.95 -1.34 -11.90
N THR A 535 27.30 -1.61 -13.15
CA THR A 535 28.16 -0.72 -13.92
C THR A 535 27.35 0.14 -14.87
N LYS A 536 27.49 1.46 -14.77
CA LYS A 536 26.83 2.42 -15.62
C LYS A 536 27.75 3.58 -15.92
N ASN A 537 27.83 4.00 -17.19
CA ASN A 537 28.69 5.11 -17.65
C ASN A 537 30.13 4.99 -17.10
N GLU A 538 30.71 3.80 -17.17
CA GLU A 538 32.06 3.47 -16.68
C GLU A 538 32.25 3.58 -15.16
N ARG A 539 31.18 3.84 -14.39
CA ARG A 539 31.19 3.85 -12.92
C ARG A 539 30.50 2.61 -12.38
N SER A 540 31.11 2.01 -11.41
CA SER A 540 30.57 0.86 -10.70
C SER A 540 29.87 1.33 -9.41
N HIS A 541 28.68 0.83 -9.17
CA HIS A 541 27.86 1.12 -7.99
C HIS A 541 27.66 -0.16 -7.20
N ALA A 542 28.08 -0.16 -5.95
CA ALA A 542 27.96 -1.31 -5.05
C ALA A 542 26.69 -1.24 -4.18
N CYS A 543 26.08 -2.39 -3.96
CA CYS A 543 25.01 -2.59 -2.98
C CYS A 543 25.53 -3.46 -1.83
N VAL A 544 25.44 -2.95 -0.61
CA VAL A 544 26.08 -3.54 0.57
C VAL A 544 25.06 -3.76 1.68
N LEU A 545 24.98 -5.00 2.19
CA LEU A 545 24.12 -5.34 3.33
C LEU A 545 24.89 -5.15 4.65
N ILE A 546 24.30 -4.42 5.58
CA ILE A 546 24.87 -4.19 6.90
C ILE A 546 24.28 -5.21 7.88
N LEU A 547 25.15 -5.97 8.55
CA LEU A 547 24.81 -7.12 9.38
C LEU A 547 25.35 -6.97 10.80
N GLY A 548 24.48 -7.16 11.80
CA GLY A 548 24.86 -7.28 13.21
C GLY A 548 24.98 -8.75 13.61
N LYS A 549 26.07 -9.12 14.27
CA LYS A 549 26.30 -10.49 14.76
C LYS A 549 25.48 -10.74 16.02
N GLN A 550 24.76 -11.86 16.05
CA GLN A 550 23.99 -12.31 17.20
C GLN A 550 24.82 -13.21 18.14
N LEU A 551 24.33 -13.41 19.37
CA LEU A 551 25.02 -14.23 20.39
C LEU A 551 25.14 -15.70 20.00
N ASP A 552 24.22 -16.21 19.18
CA ASP A 552 24.23 -17.59 18.66
C ASP A 552 25.15 -17.78 17.44
N GLY A 553 25.84 -16.73 17.02
CA GLY A 553 26.74 -16.74 15.86
C GLY A 553 26.08 -16.46 14.54
N THR A 554 24.75 -16.34 14.48
CA THR A 554 24.03 -15.90 13.29
C THR A 554 24.12 -14.37 13.11
N TYR A 555 23.53 -13.85 12.03
CA TYR A 555 23.53 -12.44 11.73
C TYR A 555 22.10 -11.94 11.56
N GLN A 556 21.92 -10.68 11.87
CA GLN A 556 20.69 -9.93 11.65
C GLN A 556 20.98 -8.79 10.67
N ARG A 557 20.07 -8.57 9.74
CA ARG A 557 20.13 -7.41 8.88
C ARG A 557 19.82 -6.14 9.68
N LEU A 558 20.64 -5.11 9.51
CA LEU A 558 20.50 -3.81 10.15
C LEU A 558 20.19 -2.68 9.17
N GLY A 559 20.52 -2.87 7.90
CA GLY A 559 20.28 -1.86 6.87
C GLY A 559 20.98 -2.17 5.56
N ILE A 560 20.94 -1.19 4.67
CA ILE A 560 21.53 -1.31 3.33
C ILE A 560 22.25 -0.03 2.93
N GLY A 561 23.49 -0.17 2.41
CA GLY A 561 24.31 0.88 1.85
C GLY A 561 24.42 0.76 0.33
N ASN A 562 24.60 1.89 -0.35
CA ASN A 562 24.93 1.94 -1.75
C ASN A 562 25.89 3.10 -2.04
N SER A 563 26.56 3.02 -3.18
CA SER A 563 27.50 4.06 -3.64
C SER A 563 26.84 5.16 -4.48
N ASP A 564 25.49 5.18 -4.63
CA ASP A 564 24.80 6.26 -5.32
C ASP A 564 24.51 7.42 -4.35
N PRO A 565 25.16 8.58 -4.48
CA PRO A 565 24.92 9.73 -3.62
C PRO A 565 23.50 10.29 -3.75
N GLY A 566 22.77 9.97 -4.83
CA GLY A 566 21.37 10.35 -5.02
C GLY A 566 20.40 9.64 -4.07
N CYS A 567 20.68 8.38 -3.73
CA CYS A 567 19.84 7.58 -2.81
C CYS A 567 20.19 7.77 -1.34
N SER A 568 21.43 8.19 -1.04
CA SER A 568 21.90 8.43 0.34
C SER A 568 21.51 9.81 0.87
N ARG A 569 20.91 10.67 0.06
CA ARG A 569 20.42 11.97 0.55
C ARG A 569 19.21 11.74 1.44
N PRO A 570 19.31 12.01 2.75
CA PRO A 570 18.13 12.09 3.57
C PRO A 570 17.22 13.14 2.94
N ILE A 571 15.99 12.76 2.60
CA ILE A 571 14.99 13.70 2.07
C ILE A 571 14.50 14.56 3.24
N TYR A 572 15.36 15.34 3.82
CA TYR A 572 15.02 16.37 4.80
C TYR A 572 14.64 17.66 4.06
N LYS A 573 13.46 17.69 3.45
CA LYS A 573 12.87 18.89 2.84
C LYS A 573 12.60 20.04 3.83
N ASN A 574 12.95 19.92 5.10
CA ASN A 574 12.69 20.92 6.14
C ASN A 574 13.92 21.56 6.76
N CYS A 575 15.13 21.34 6.25
CA CYS A 575 16.27 22.18 6.63
C CYS A 575 16.11 23.57 6.01
N LYS A 576 15.68 24.54 6.84
CA LYS A 576 15.46 25.95 6.45
C LYS A 576 16.74 26.75 6.16
N SER A 577 17.94 26.16 6.24
CA SER A 577 19.18 26.87 5.94
C SER A 577 19.86 26.27 4.72
N TRP A 578 19.92 27.07 3.65
CA TRP A 578 20.65 26.79 2.41
C TRP A 578 22.15 26.57 2.64
N GLU A 579 22.71 27.05 3.74
CA GLU A 579 24.13 26.95 4.09
C GLU A 579 24.58 25.50 4.37
N VAL A 580 23.67 24.59 4.74
CA VAL A 580 24.00 23.16 4.93
C VAL A 580 24.16 22.45 3.57
N TRP A 581 23.55 22.96 2.49
CA TRP A 581 23.61 22.36 1.16
C TRP A 581 24.92 22.66 0.43
N GLU A 582 25.51 23.85 0.62
CA GLU A 582 26.76 24.24 -0.05
C GLU A 582 27.96 23.46 0.52
N ASN A 583 27.96 23.14 1.82
CA ASN A 583 29.04 22.36 2.42
C ASN A 583 29.02 20.85 2.09
N TRP A 584 27.93 20.31 1.51
CA TRP A 584 27.85 18.91 1.09
C TRP A 584 28.32 18.67 -0.34
N VAL A 585 28.40 19.72 -1.14
CA VAL A 585 28.85 19.64 -2.55
C VAL A 585 30.39 19.58 -2.65
N GLU A 586 31.11 20.00 -1.62
CA GLU A 586 32.58 20.04 -1.60
C GLU A 586 33.28 18.77 -1.05
N LEU A 587 32.54 17.73 -0.66
CA LEU A 587 33.15 16.43 -0.35
C LEU A 587 33.38 15.66 -1.66
N GLU A 588 34.39 16.09 -2.43
CA GLU A 588 34.79 15.54 -3.72
C GLU A 588 35.47 14.16 -3.68
N GLU A 589 35.63 13.53 -2.53
CA GLU A 589 36.28 12.22 -2.42
C GLU A 589 35.36 11.20 -1.72
N TRP A 590 34.31 10.77 -2.44
CA TRP A 590 33.63 9.54 -2.08
C TRP A 590 34.50 8.37 -2.52
N GLU A 591 35.25 7.80 -1.57
CA GLU A 591 35.86 6.49 -1.80
C GLU A 591 34.74 5.51 -2.19
N GLU A 592 34.89 4.92 -3.35
CA GLU A 592 33.93 3.97 -3.85
C GLU A 592 33.85 2.77 -2.92
N TRP A 593 32.65 2.26 -2.62
CA TRP A 593 32.47 1.05 -1.81
C TRP A 593 33.34 -0.12 -2.30
N GLU A 594 33.72 -0.15 -3.57
CA GLU A 594 34.63 -1.16 -4.13
C GLU A 594 36.00 -1.13 -3.48
N ALA A 595 36.55 0.05 -3.20
CA ALA A 595 37.82 0.19 -2.48
C ALA A 595 37.74 -0.42 -1.08
N TRP A 596 36.57 -0.31 -0.41
CA TRP A 596 36.33 -0.93 0.88
C TRP A 596 36.47 -2.45 0.88
N PHE A 597 36.25 -3.10 -0.25
CA PHE A 597 36.29 -4.55 -0.41
C PHE A 597 37.60 -5.06 -1.03
N SER A 598 38.61 -4.19 -1.22
CA SER A 598 39.89 -4.56 -1.86
C SER A 598 40.65 -5.66 -1.10
N ASP A 599 40.51 -5.72 0.23
CA ASP A 599 41.12 -6.73 1.13
C ASP A 599 40.07 -7.58 1.86
N ALA A 600 38.85 -7.65 1.31
CA ALA A 600 37.75 -8.39 1.90
C ALA A 600 37.99 -9.90 1.89
N GLU A 601 37.53 -10.56 2.94
CA GLU A 601 37.52 -12.02 3.01
C GLU A 601 36.20 -12.59 2.49
N THR A 602 36.27 -13.70 1.78
CA THR A 602 35.08 -14.46 1.44
C THR A 602 34.62 -15.27 2.64
N ARG A 603 33.43 -14.98 3.13
CA ARG A 603 32.82 -15.67 4.30
C ARG A 603 31.42 -16.16 3.98
N THR A 604 31.00 -17.19 4.71
CA THR A 604 29.60 -17.65 4.72
C THR A 604 28.88 -17.05 5.91
N MET A 605 27.72 -16.42 5.66
CA MET A 605 26.95 -15.65 6.64
C MET A 605 25.54 -16.22 6.73
N LYS A 606 25.14 -16.71 7.91
CA LYS A 606 23.79 -17.18 8.18
C LYS A 606 22.96 -16.04 8.76
N ILE A 607 21.96 -15.56 8.01
CA ILE A 607 21.14 -14.39 8.35
C ILE A 607 19.73 -14.87 8.73
N GLN A 608 19.28 -14.46 9.93
CA GLN A 608 17.95 -14.78 10.48
C GLN A 608 17.03 -13.57 10.50
#